data_3817e7f1b11b74b13e5fe6f1fe15df4c
#
_entry.id   3817e7f1b11b74b13e5fe6f1fe15df4c
#
_cell.length_a   1.000
_cell.length_b   1.000
_cell.length_c   1.000
_cell.angle_alpha   90.00
_cell.angle_beta   90.00
_cell.angle_gamma   90.00
#
_symmetry.space_group_name_H-M   'P 1'
#
loop_
_entity.id
_entity.type
_entity.pdbx_description
1 polymer ?
#
loop_
_entity_poly.entity_id
_entity_poly.type
_entity_poly.pdbx_seq_one_letter_code
_entity_poly.pdbx_strand_id
1 'polypeptide(L)'
;RSSAASDVYKRQILNNANNYIKTNPKYKSKYYNTGYPDDEYGVCTDVVAFALKDAGYDLMVLVNEDIKNNKELYDIDAVDKNIDFRRVKNLKVYFDNNAISLTTDINEIEEWQGGDIVVFKKHIGIISDKRNRKGICFVIHHANPYQIYYEEDILEHRDDIIGHYRIS
;
A
#
# COMPACT_ATOMS: atom_id res chain seq x y z
N ARG A 1 -6.19 18.29 -2.04
CA ARG A 1 -7.46 18.34 -2.72
C ARG A 1 -7.57 17.31 -3.85
N SER A 2 -8.66 16.56 -3.90
CA SER A 2 -8.83 15.46 -4.84
C SER A 2 -9.50 15.91 -6.14
N SER A 3 -9.08 15.33 -7.26
CA SER A 3 -9.83 15.40 -8.52
C SER A 3 -10.92 14.32 -8.51
N ALA A 4 -11.85 14.39 -9.49
CA ALA A 4 -12.86 13.35 -9.68
C ALA A 4 -12.22 11.99 -9.97
N ALA A 5 -11.11 11.96 -10.74
CA ALA A 5 -10.37 10.74 -11.01
C ALA A 5 -9.78 10.15 -9.74
N SER A 6 -9.14 10.97 -8.88
CA SER A 6 -8.61 10.52 -7.59
C SER A 6 -9.70 9.94 -6.70
N ASP A 7 -10.89 10.52 -6.70
CA ASP A 7 -12.03 10.02 -5.90
C ASP A 7 -12.48 8.64 -6.38
N VAL A 8 -12.52 8.40 -7.69
CA VAL A 8 -12.86 7.09 -8.25
C VAL A 8 -11.82 6.05 -7.84
N TYR A 9 -10.52 6.36 -8.01
CA TYR A 9 -9.45 5.43 -7.65
C TYR A 9 -9.43 5.12 -6.17
N LYS A 10 -9.58 6.11 -5.31
CA LYS A 10 -9.65 5.87 -3.86
C LYS A 10 -10.74 4.88 -3.49
N ARG A 11 -11.93 5.05 -4.06
CA ARG A 11 -13.05 4.15 -3.80
C ARG A 11 -12.77 2.74 -4.27
N GLN A 12 -12.24 2.59 -5.48
CA GLN A 12 -11.89 1.28 -6.03
C GLN A 12 -10.80 0.60 -5.19
N ILE A 13 -9.75 1.33 -4.84
CA ILE A 13 -8.64 0.81 -4.04
C ILE A 13 -9.11 0.37 -2.67
N LEU A 14 -9.94 1.18 -2.01
CA LEU A 14 -10.51 0.84 -0.70
C LEU A 14 -11.36 -0.43 -0.78
N ASN A 15 -12.25 -0.51 -1.76
CA ASN A 15 -13.10 -1.68 -1.95
C ASN A 15 -12.28 -2.93 -2.23
N ASN A 16 -11.25 -2.82 -3.07
CA ASN A 16 -10.38 -3.94 -3.41
C ASN A 16 -9.58 -4.43 -2.21
N ALA A 17 -9.06 -3.49 -1.39
CA ALA A 17 -8.35 -3.85 -0.16
C ALA A 17 -9.27 -4.60 0.81
N ASN A 18 -10.50 -4.10 1.00
CA ASN A 18 -11.49 -4.78 1.84
C ASN A 18 -11.83 -6.18 1.32
N ASN A 19 -11.98 -6.32 0.00
CA ASN A 19 -12.26 -7.62 -0.61
C ASN A 19 -11.10 -8.59 -0.42
N TYR A 20 -9.86 -8.10 -0.55
CA TYR A 20 -8.69 -8.94 -0.35
C TYR A 20 -8.61 -9.48 1.08
N ILE A 21 -8.77 -8.63 2.09
CA ILE A 21 -8.66 -9.08 3.49
C ILE A 21 -9.81 -10.00 3.91
N LYS A 22 -10.96 -9.94 3.24
CA LYS A 22 -12.07 -10.88 3.48
C LYS A 22 -11.71 -12.30 3.10
N THR A 23 -10.69 -12.51 2.27
CA THR A 23 -10.20 -13.86 1.94
C THR A 23 -9.38 -14.46 3.07
N ASN A 24 -9.12 -13.71 4.15
CA ASN A 24 -8.31 -14.12 5.30
C ASN A 24 -6.93 -14.65 4.87
N PRO A 25 -6.13 -13.86 4.16
CA PRO A 25 -4.81 -14.31 3.73
C PRO A 25 -3.94 -14.64 4.95
N LYS A 26 -3.17 -15.71 4.84
CA LYS A 26 -2.22 -16.12 5.88
C LYS A 26 -0.89 -15.41 5.65
N TYR A 27 -0.22 -15.06 6.74
CA TYR A 27 1.06 -14.35 6.64
C TYR A 27 2.20 -15.33 6.37
N LYS A 28 2.87 -15.15 5.22
CA LYS A 28 4.12 -15.86 4.90
C LYS A 28 4.85 -15.13 3.79
N SER A 29 6.12 -14.86 4.03
CA SER A 29 7.00 -14.30 3.00
C SER A 29 7.47 -15.44 2.08
N LYS A 30 7.04 -15.40 0.82
CA LYS A 30 7.39 -16.39 -0.21
C LYS A 30 7.76 -15.67 -1.50
N TYR A 31 8.62 -16.29 -2.29
CA TYR A 31 8.87 -15.87 -3.65
C TYR A 31 7.87 -16.54 -4.60
N TYR A 32 7.32 -15.77 -5.53
CA TYR A 32 6.40 -16.30 -6.56
C TYR A 32 6.97 -16.04 -7.93
N ASN A 33 7.11 -17.10 -8.74
CA ASN A 33 7.64 -17.01 -10.10
C ASN A 33 6.77 -16.15 -11.02
N THR A 34 5.51 -15.97 -10.68
CA THR A 34 4.55 -15.17 -11.43
C THR A 34 4.39 -13.76 -10.86
N GLY A 35 5.13 -13.43 -9.79
CA GLY A 35 5.08 -12.15 -9.11
C GLY A 35 4.01 -12.10 -8.03
N TYR A 36 2.76 -12.02 -8.40
CA TYR A 36 1.66 -11.98 -7.42
C TYR A 36 1.46 -13.32 -6.73
N PRO A 37 1.20 -13.32 -5.40
CA PRO A 37 0.79 -14.55 -4.72
C PRO A 37 -0.41 -15.20 -5.39
N ASP A 38 -0.34 -16.52 -5.58
CA ASP A 38 -1.40 -17.32 -6.19
C ASP A 38 -1.94 -18.41 -5.26
N ASP A 39 -1.69 -18.26 -3.97
CA ASP A 39 -2.13 -19.18 -2.92
C ASP A 39 -2.77 -18.41 -1.75
N GLU A 40 -2.90 -19.05 -0.58
CA GLU A 40 -3.50 -18.42 0.59
C GLU A 40 -2.59 -17.45 1.35
N TYR A 41 -1.32 -17.29 0.92
CA TYR A 41 -0.34 -16.48 1.65
C TYR A 41 -0.15 -15.09 1.05
N GLY A 42 0.32 -14.19 1.89
CA GLY A 42 0.69 -12.83 1.49
C GLY A 42 1.42 -12.11 2.60
N VAL A 43 1.86 -10.89 2.29
CA VAL A 43 2.52 -9.98 3.24
C VAL A 43 1.96 -8.56 3.05
N CYS A 44 2.52 -7.57 3.76
CA CYS A 44 1.97 -6.21 3.76
C CYS A 44 1.86 -5.59 2.37
N THR A 45 2.85 -5.79 1.51
CA THR A 45 2.85 -5.23 0.15
C THR A 45 1.77 -5.84 -0.74
N ASP A 46 1.33 -7.06 -0.45
CA ASP A 46 0.32 -7.73 -1.26
C ASP A 46 -1.06 -7.11 -1.10
N VAL A 47 -1.38 -6.58 0.08
CA VAL A 47 -2.62 -5.82 0.29
C VAL A 47 -2.68 -4.64 -0.69
N VAL A 48 -1.60 -3.90 -0.78
CA VAL A 48 -1.50 -2.72 -1.66
C VAL A 48 -1.49 -3.14 -3.12
N ALA A 49 -0.68 -4.14 -3.47
CA ALA A 49 -0.54 -4.58 -4.86
C ALA A 49 -1.85 -5.11 -5.44
N PHE A 50 -2.59 -5.93 -4.69
CA PHE A 50 -3.88 -6.43 -5.15
C PHE A 50 -4.93 -5.31 -5.22
N ALA A 51 -4.94 -4.41 -4.24
CA ALA A 51 -5.88 -3.28 -4.24
C ALA A 51 -5.69 -2.39 -5.47
N LEU A 52 -4.44 -2.09 -5.83
CA LEU A 52 -4.13 -1.27 -6.99
C LEU A 52 -4.34 -2.02 -8.31
N LYS A 53 -4.00 -3.29 -8.35
CA LYS A 53 -4.16 -4.10 -9.58
C LYS A 53 -5.59 -4.09 -10.08
N ASP A 54 -6.53 -4.33 -9.20
CA ASP A 54 -7.95 -4.39 -9.56
C ASP A 54 -8.53 -3.00 -9.86
N ALA A 55 -7.80 -1.95 -9.53
CA ALA A 55 -8.14 -0.57 -9.91
C ALA A 55 -7.45 -0.13 -11.22
N GLY A 56 -6.72 -1.03 -11.86
CA GLY A 56 -6.05 -0.75 -13.14
C GLY A 56 -4.57 -0.38 -13.02
N TYR A 57 -4.00 -0.48 -11.82
CA TYR A 57 -2.57 -0.16 -11.57
C TYR A 57 -1.82 -1.44 -11.22
N ASP A 58 -1.24 -2.07 -12.23
CA ASP A 58 -0.42 -3.28 -12.04
C ASP A 58 0.98 -2.89 -11.56
N LEU A 59 1.20 -2.90 -10.25
CA LEU A 59 2.47 -2.48 -9.66
C LEU A 59 3.64 -3.34 -10.12
N MET A 60 3.42 -4.62 -10.43
CA MET A 60 4.50 -5.47 -10.94
C MET A 60 5.09 -4.88 -12.23
N VAL A 61 4.23 -4.45 -13.14
CA VAL A 61 4.63 -3.83 -14.40
C VAL A 61 5.15 -2.42 -14.18
N LEU A 62 4.42 -1.60 -13.42
CA LEU A 62 4.71 -0.18 -13.25
C LEU A 62 6.01 0.05 -12.49
N VAL A 63 6.27 -0.70 -11.43
CA VAL A 63 7.52 -0.60 -10.67
C VAL A 63 8.69 -1.04 -11.53
N ASN A 64 8.53 -2.13 -12.29
CA ASN A 64 9.59 -2.62 -13.17
C ASN A 64 9.94 -1.57 -14.25
N GLU A 65 8.96 -0.92 -14.83
CA GLU A 65 9.19 0.16 -15.80
C GLU A 65 9.88 1.36 -15.16
N ASP A 66 9.46 1.76 -13.96
CA ASP A 66 10.07 2.89 -13.27
C ASP A 66 11.52 2.60 -12.89
N ILE A 67 11.82 1.38 -12.45
CA ILE A 67 13.20 0.96 -12.17
C ILE A 67 14.05 1.04 -13.44
N LYS A 68 13.54 0.59 -14.58
CA LYS A 68 14.28 0.65 -15.84
C LYS A 68 14.62 2.08 -16.25
N ASN A 69 13.70 3.01 -15.99
CA ASN A 69 13.86 4.41 -16.40
C ASN A 69 14.64 5.23 -15.37
N ASN A 70 14.63 4.83 -14.10
CA ASN A 70 15.16 5.61 -12.98
C ASN A 70 15.90 4.71 -11.97
N LYS A 71 16.72 3.77 -12.46
CA LYS A 71 17.37 2.78 -11.61
C LYS A 71 18.19 3.41 -10.47
N GLU A 72 18.78 4.56 -10.71
CA GLU A 72 19.60 5.28 -9.74
C GLU A 72 18.84 5.72 -8.49
N LEU A 73 17.52 5.78 -8.56
CA LEU A 73 16.67 6.14 -7.42
C LEU A 73 16.37 4.94 -6.51
N TYR A 74 16.64 3.72 -6.99
CA TYR A 74 16.32 2.50 -6.28
C TYR A 74 17.58 1.85 -5.72
N ASP A 75 17.51 1.36 -4.51
CA ASP A 75 18.58 0.58 -3.88
C ASP A 75 18.41 -0.90 -4.24
N ILE A 76 18.82 -1.25 -5.46
CA ILE A 76 18.67 -2.60 -6.03
C ILE A 76 19.97 -3.04 -6.69
N ASP A 77 20.49 -4.21 -6.30
CA ASP A 77 21.65 -4.81 -6.92
C ASP A 77 21.28 -5.51 -8.24
N ALA A 78 20.24 -6.33 -8.21
CA ALA A 78 19.76 -7.06 -9.37
C ALA A 78 18.25 -6.86 -9.50
N VAL A 79 17.80 -6.44 -10.68
CA VAL A 79 16.38 -6.23 -10.96
C VAL A 79 15.66 -7.58 -11.06
N ASP A 80 14.58 -7.73 -10.31
CA ASP A 80 13.72 -8.90 -10.38
C ASP A 80 12.26 -8.45 -10.36
N LYS A 81 11.64 -8.46 -11.52
CA LYS A 81 10.25 -8.05 -11.72
C LYS A 81 9.27 -8.74 -10.77
N ASN A 82 9.55 -9.99 -10.40
CA ASN A 82 8.63 -10.79 -9.59
C ASN A 82 8.65 -10.43 -8.10
N ILE A 83 9.70 -9.74 -7.63
CA ILE A 83 9.82 -9.39 -6.21
C ILE A 83 9.95 -7.89 -5.95
N ASP A 84 10.45 -7.11 -6.91
CA ASP A 84 10.75 -5.70 -6.68
C ASP A 84 9.53 -4.91 -6.23
N PHE A 85 8.36 -5.15 -6.81
CA PHE A 85 7.10 -4.48 -6.43
C PHE A 85 6.54 -4.96 -5.10
N ARG A 86 7.12 -5.99 -4.51
CA ARG A 86 6.72 -6.57 -3.22
C ARG A 86 7.66 -6.17 -2.09
N ARG A 87 8.47 -5.12 -2.29
CA ARG A 87 9.36 -4.57 -1.27
C ARG A 87 8.94 -3.17 -0.91
N VAL A 88 8.78 -2.91 0.39
CA VAL A 88 8.33 -1.60 0.89
C VAL A 88 9.25 -0.49 0.42
N LYS A 89 10.57 -0.69 0.48
CA LYS A 89 11.53 0.34 0.07
C LYS A 89 11.36 0.76 -1.39
N ASN A 90 11.06 -0.20 -2.26
CA ASN A 90 10.86 0.08 -3.68
C ASN A 90 9.51 0.78 -3.94
N LEU A 91 8.47 0.37 -3.23
CA LEU A 91 7.17 1.03 -3.34
C LEU A 91 7.23 2.48 -2.84
N LYS A 92 8.01 2.76 -1.80
CA LYS A 92 8.22 4.14 -1.33
C LYS A 92 8.78 5.01 -2.45
N VAL A 93 9.83 4.54 -3.12
CA VAL A 93 10.44 5.27 -4.25
C VAL A 93 9.44 5.42 -5.39
N TYR A 94 8.73 4.35 -5.72
CA TYR A 94 7.75 4.38 -6.80
C TYR A 94 6.66 5.42 -6.54
N PHE A 95 6.08 5.43 -5.34
CA PHE A 95 5.02 6.39 -5.01
C PHE A 95 5.53 7.82 -4.90
N ASP A 96 6.75 8.03 -4.42
CA ASP A 96 7.37 9.37 -4.43
C ASP A 96 7.44 9.94 -5.85
N ASN A 97 7.68 9.09 -6.84
CA ASN A 97 7.84 9.52 -8.24
C ASN A 97 6.52 9.60 -9.00
N ASN A 98 5.50 8.83 -8.61
CA ASN A 98 4.36 8.58 -9.48
C ASN A 98 2.99 8.83 -8.84
N ALA A 99 2.95 9.17 -7.56
CA ALA A 99 1.68 9.42 -6.85
C ALA A 99 1.68 10.82 -6.25
N ILE A 100 0.51 11.28 -5.82
CA ILE A 100 0.38 12.53 -5.10
C ILE A 100 0.89 12.29 -3.68
N SER A 101 1.90 13.05 -3.25
CA SER A 101 2.44 13.00 -1.89
C SER A 101 1.63 13.94 -1.00
N LEU A 102 1.19 13.42 0.15
CA LEU A 102 0.35 14.14 1.11
C LEU A 102 1.05 14.22 2.47
N THR A 103 0.44 14.95 3.40
CA THR A 103 0.96 15.09 4.76
C THR A 103 1.11 13.76 5.48
N THR A 104 2.16 13.64 6.29
CA THR A 104 2.32 12.51 7.22
C THR A 104 1.85 12.85 8.64
N ASP A 105 1.36 14.06 8.87
CA ASP A 105 0.79 14.47 10.14
C ASP A 105 -0.63 13.89 10.30
N ILE A 106 -0.79 12.93 11.19
CA ILE A 106 -2.08 12.25 11.41
C ILE A 106 -3.13 13.16 12.04
N ASN A 107 -2.74 14.31 12.59
CA ASN A 107 -3.67 15.28 13.17
C ASN A 107 -4.34 16.14 12.12
N GLU A 108 -3.83 16.18 10.91
CA GLU A 108 -4.49 16.79 9.76
C GLU A 108 -5.52 15.80 9.20
N ILE A 109 -6.51 15.49 10.01
CA ILE A 109 -7.44 14.36 9.79
C ILE A 109 -8.17 14.43 8.45
N GLU A 110 -8.47 15.62 7.95
CA GLU A 110 -9.18 15.81 6.68
C GLU A 110 -8.35 15.43 5.46
N GLU A 111 -7.01 15.40 5.61
CA GLU A 111 -6.10 15.05 4.52
C GLU A 111 -5.98 13.55 4.33
N TRP A 112 -6.43 12.75 5.30
CA TRP A 112 -6.38 11.29 5.25
C TRP A 112 -7.73 10.74 4.81
N GLN A 113 -7.74 10.01 3.69
CA GLN A 113 -8.98 9.50 3.11
C GLN A 113 -8.85 8.02 2.75
N GLY A 114 -9.97 7.30 2.87
CA GLY A 114 -10.01 5.88 2.51
C GLY A 114 -9.54 5.64 1.08
N GLY A 115 -8.65 4.65 0.92
CA GLY A 115 -8.02 4.35 -0.34
C GLY A 115 -6.66 5.02 -0.54
N ASP A 116 -6.25 5.92 0.35
CA ASP A 116 -4.88 6.43 0.36
C ASP A 116 -3.91 5.31 0.77
N ILE A 117 -2.64 5.51 0.44
CA ILE A 117 -1.56 4.58 0.79
C ILE A 117 -0.73 5.21 1.89
N VAL A 118 -0.46 4.46 2.95
CA VAL A 118 0.45 4.88 4.02
C VAL A 118 1.68 3.98 4.03
N VAL A 119 2.86 4.60 4.09
CA VAL A 119 4.14 3.90 4.12
C VAL A 119 4.84 4.19 5.44
N PHE A 120 5.21 3.12 6.12
CA PHE A 120 6.06 3.15 7.31
C PHE A 120 7.47 2.71 6.92
N LYS A 121 8.43 2.83 7.82
CA LYS A 121 9.83 2.46 7.50
C LYS A 121 9.97 1.04 6.94
N LYS A 122 9.21 0.08 7.50
CA LYS A 122 9.28 -1.34 7.10
C LYS A 122 7.90 -1.96 6.91
N HIS A 123 6.88 -1.14 6.65
CA HIS A 123 5.51 -1.60 6.53
C HIS A 123 4.73 -0.70 5.60
N ILE A 124 3.60 -1.18 5.09
CA ILE A 124 2.73 -0.43 4.19
C ILE A 124 1.29 -0.89 4.38
N GLY A 125 0.35 0.00 4.13
CA GLY A 125 -1.06 -0.33 4.18
C GLY A 125 -1.92 0.61 3.37
N ILE A 126 -3.21 0.31 3.35
CA ILE A 126 -4.24 1.15 2.72
C ILE A 126 -5.05 1.82 3.82
N ILE A 127 -5.23 3.12 3.70
CA ILE A 127 -6.05 3.88 4.65
C ILE A 127 -7.52 3.48 4.48
N SER A 128 -8.16 3.16 5.60
CA SER A 128 -9.58 2.86 5.66
C SER A 128 -10.41 4.14 5.81
N ASP A 129 -11.67 4.09 5.44
CA ASP A 129 -12.64 5.15 5.72
C ASP A 129 -13.20 5.07 7.15
N LYS A 130 -12.91 3.99 7.88
CA LYS A 130 -13.23 3.88 9.29
C LYS A 130 -12.29 4.76 10.11
N ARG A 131 -12.85 5.52 11.06
CA ARG A 131 -12.09 6.44 11.90
C ARG A 131 -12.32 6.16 13.38
N ASN A 132 -11.31 6.47 14.20
CA ASN A 132 -11.46 6.41 15.65
C ASN A 132 -12.18 7.66 16.17
N ARG A 133 -12.31 7.78 17.49
CA ARG A 133 -13.00 8.91 18.13
C ARG A 133 -12.36 10.26 17.83
N LYS A 134 -11.07 10.29 17.56
CA LYS A 134 -10.33 11.51 17.23
C LYS A 134 -10.41 11.87 15.75
N GLY A 135 -11.07 11.05 14.94
CA GLY A 135 -11.15 11.24 13.51
C GLY A 135 -9.98 10.64 12.73
N ILE A 136 -9.09 9.93 13.38
CA ILE A 136 -7.90 9.32 12.76
C ILE A 136 -8.31 8.00 12.10
N CYS A 137 -7.91 7.81 10.84
CA CYS A 137 -8.27 6.65 10.05
C CYS A 137 -7.64 5.36 10.57
N PHE A 138 -8.39 4.26 10.44
CA PHE A 138 -7.86 2.91 10.55
C PHE A 138 -7.02 2.58 9.33
N VAL A 139 -6.23 1.52 9.41
CA VAL A 139 -5.38 1.04 8.33
C VAL A 139 -5.73 -0.42 8.00
N ILE A 140 -5.89 -0.70 6.71
CA ILE A 140 -6.02 -2.05 6.19
C ILE A 140 -4.61 -2.54 5.87
N HIS A 141 -4.16 -3.58 6.58
CA HIS A 141 -2.79 -4.06 6.45
C HIS A 141 -2.63 -5.51 6.88
N HIS A 142 -1.51 -6.11 6.51
CA HIS A 142 -1.15 -7.49 6.86
C HIS A 142 0.27 -7.48 7.44
N ALA A 143 0.39 -7.51 8.76
CA ALA A 143 1.63 -7.19 9.46
C ALA A 143 2.42 -8.41 9.93
N ASN A 144 1.74 -9.49 10.36
CA ASN A 144 2.41 -10.65 10.97
C ASN A 144 1.44 -11.84 11.03
N PRO A 145 1.96 -13.06 11.33
CA PRO A 145 1.13 -14.27 11.33
C PRO A 145 0.16 -14.38 12.51
N TYR A 146 0.25 -13.50 13.50
CA TYR A 146 -0.61 -13.53 14.70
C TYR A 146 -1.76 -12.55 14.64
N GLN A 147 -1.81 -11.76 13.58
CA GLN A 147 -2.84 -10.74 13.39
C GLN A 147 -4.22 -11.39 13.23
N ILE A 148 -5.21 -10.86 13.94
CA ILE A 148 -6.59 -11.35 13.90
C ILE A 148 -7.45 -10.46 12.99
N TYR A 149 -7.34 -9.15 13.17
CA TYR A 149 -8.05 -8.16 12.37
C TYR A 149 -7.09 -7.48 11.41
N TYR A 150 -7.53 -7.34 10.15
CA TYR A 150 -6.70 -6.73 9.10
C TYR A 150 -7.06 -5.27 8.86
N GLU A 151 -8.01 -4.73 9.61
CA GLU A 151 -8.32 -3.30 9.67
C GLU A 151 -8.17 -2.86 11.11
N GLU A 152 -7.16 -2.02 11.39
CA GLU A 152 -6.74 -1.71 12.74
C GLU A 152 -6.46 -0.22 12.94
N ASP A 153 -6.66 0.26 14.16
CA ASP A 153 -6.39 1.63 14.58
C ASP A 153 -4.95 1.75 15.05
N ILE A 154 -4.01 1.96 14.11
CA ILE A 154 -2.57 1.89 14.39
C ILE A 154 -1.81 3.19 14.22
N LEU A 155 -2.36 4.19 13.53
CA LEU A 155 -1.57 5.38 13.16
C LEU A 155 -1.02 6.14 14.37
N GLU A 156 -1.80 6.27 15.44
CA GLU A 156 -1.36 6.95 16.66
C GLU A 156 -0.27 6.20 17.43
N HIS A 157 -0.12 4.90 17.17
CA HIS A 157 0.83 4.04 17.89
C HIS A 157 2.13 3.85 17.12
N ARG A 158 2.31 4.59 16.02
CA ARG A 158 3.49 4.49 15.17
C ARG A 158 4.23 5.82 15.12
N ASP A 159 5.55 5.75 15.18
CA ASP A 159 6.45 6.90 15.04
C ASP A 159 7.26 6.86 13.76
N ASP A 160 6.91 5.96 12.84
CA ASP A 160 7.69 5.67 11.64
C ASP A 160 6.92 5.87 10.33
N ILE A 161 5.92 6.74 10.33
CA ILE A 161 5.20 7.09 9.09
C ILE A 161 6.13 7.95 8.23
N ILE A 162 6.50 7.45 7.05
CA ILE A 162 7.43 8.13 6.14
C ILE A 162 6.79 8.54 4.82
N GLY A 163 5.55 8.15 4.55
CA GLY A 163 4.86 8.54 3.34
C GLY A 163 3.36 8.38 3.43
N HIS A 164 2.66 9.25 2.73
CA HIS A 164 1.21 9.21 2.57
C HIS A 164 0.91 9.64 1.13
N TYR A 165 0.25 8.79 0.38
CA TYR A 165 0.08 8.96 -1.06
C TYR A 165 -1.36 8.73 -1.50
N ARG A 166 -1.69 9.36 -2.63
CA ARG A 166 -2.97 9.19 -3.29
C ARG A 166 -2.75 8.97 -4.78
N ILE A 167 -3.42 7.96 -5.33
CA ILE A 167 -3.41 7.68 -6.76
C ILE A 167 -4.36 8.66 -7.47
N SER A 168 -3.94 9.15 -8.60
CA SER A 168 -4.78 10.06 -9.41
C SER A 168 -4.86 9.63 -10.87
#